data_8691fae895d77fadf0839f3782c0b935
#
_entry.id   8691fae895d77fadf0839f3782c0b935
#
_cell.length_a   1.000
_cell.length_b   1.000
_cell.length_c   1.000
_cell.angle_alpha   90.00
_cell.angle_beta   90.00
_cell.angle_gamma   90.00
#
_symmetry.space_group_name_H-M   'P 1'
#
loop_
_entity.id
_entity.type
_entity.pdbx_description
1 polymer ?
#
loop_
_entity_poly.entity_id
_entity_poly.type
_entity_poly.pdbx_seq_one_letter_code
_entity_poly.pdbx_strand_id
1 'polypeptide(L)'
;VLPVVRVGDNHLHLNPVKGMGVREFAERFLASGGWFAGLVNLTSWSYGVKIAGAEDYEMVYRLTLDAARALRERGLQVAVILGPHPAELARLVESGVSAAKAASLLARAYEIAAGYVRRGEASGLGEAGRPHWPAPREVVEACNAVLDRVIELALELDCVVHLHAERGGKNTVDDLAARLKGARKVVLHHAEGVYAGYALEKGLVPSVPAREGEITAAVKGGCGFVVESDFLDDPARPGAVVAPWSISRTFARLISRGVLSSSDAERILVRNIEELYGVECKL
;
A
#
# COMPACT_ATOMS: atom_id res chain seq x y z
N VAL A 1 11.88 -28.13 -11.89
CA VAL A 1 12.21 -26.71 -11.67
C VAL A 1 10.91 -25.95 -11.79
N LEU A 2 10.45 -25.30 -10.73
CA LEU A 2 9.27 -24.43 -10.78
C LEU A 2 9.58 -23.21 -11.67
N PRO A 3 8.63 -22.76 -12.52
CA PRO A 3 8.87 -21.59 -13.35
C PRO A 3 9.13 -20.37 -12.47
N VAL A 4 10.07 -19.53 -12.86
CA VAL A 4 10.30 -18.24 -12.20
C VAL A 4 9.11 -17.35 -12.53
N VAL A 5 8.27 -17.10 -11.54
CA VAL A 5 7.12 -16.20 -11.68
C VAL A 5 7.59 -14.77 -11.41
N ARG A 6 7.29 -13.83 -12.32
CA ARG A 6 7.56 -12.42 -12.10
C ARG A 6 6.65 -11.89 -11.02
N VAL A 7 7.20 -11.14 -10.07
CA VAL A 7 6.47 -10.68 -8.88
C VAL A 7 6.41 -9.17 -8.84
N GLY A 8 5.20 -8.64 -8.91
CA GLY A 8 4.91 -7.30 -8.45
C GLY A 8 4.34 -7.36 -7.03
N ASP A 9 4.94 -6.60 -6.14
CA ASP A 9 4.47 -6.42 -4.76
C ASP A 9 3.84 -5.04 -4.63
N ASN A 10 2.52 -5.01 -4.47
CA ASN A 10 1.76 -3.76 -4.53
C ASN A 10 1.92 -2.86 -3.30
N HIS A 11 2.34 -3.41 -2.16
CA HIS A 11 2.43 -2.64 -0.92
C HIS A 11 3.50 -3.21 0.01
N LEU A 12 4.54 -2.41 0.24
CA LEU A 12 5.61 -2.73 1.17
C LEU A 12 6.26 -1.45 1.72
N HIS A 13 6.96 -1.61 2.81
CA HIS A 13 7.67 -0.53 3.48
C HIS A 13 9.14 -0.86 3.65
N LEU A 14 10.01 0.11 3.35
CA LEU A 14 11.43 0.03 3.67
C LEU A 14 11.80 1.08 4.70
N ASN A 15 12.72 0.73 5.58
CA ASN A 15 13.28 1.66 6.56
C ASN A 15 14.77 1.90 6.26
N PRO A 16 15.12 2.96 5.52
CA PRO A 16 16.52 3.26 5.20
C PRO A 16 17.35 3.68 6.41
N VAL A 17 16.71 3.94 7.56
CA VAL A 17 17.40 4.37 8.80
C VAL A 17 17.76 3.19 9.68
N LYS A 18 16.84 2.21 9.84
CA LYS A 18 16.98 1.11 10.83
C LYS A 18 16.76 -0.27 10.23
N GLY A 19 16.32 -0.35 8.96
CA GLY A 19 15.98 -1.60 8.30
C GLY A 19 17.19 -2.38 7.77
N MET A 20 16.90 -3.40 6.96
CA MET A 20 17.94 -4.23 6.31
C MET A 20 18.76 -3.48 5.26
N GLY A 21 18.25 -2.35 4.80
CA GLY A 21 18.85 -1.56 3.75
C GLY A 21 18.35 -1.89 2.35
N VAL A 22 18.28 -0.84 1.53
CA VAL A 22 17.73 -0.90 0.16
C VAL A 22 18.46 -1.92 -0.71
N ARG A 23 19.79 -2.02 -0.58
CA ARG A 23 20.60 -2.94 -1.38
C ARG A 23 20.23 -4.41 -1.10
N GLU A 24 20.21 -4.81 0.16
CA GLU A 24 19.89 -6.18 0.55
C GLU A 24 18.47 -6.55 0.15
N PHE A 25 17.52 -5.63 0.35
CA PHE A 25 16.14 -5.84 -0.11
C PHE A 25 16.10 -6.07 -1.63
N ALA A 26 16.71 -5.19 -2.41
CA ALA A 26 16.70 -5.29 -3.88
C ALA A 26 17.32 -6.59 -4.38
N GLU A 27 18.49 -6.98 -3.85
CA GLU A 27 19.16 -8.23 -4.20
C GLU A 27 18.28 -9.46 -3.95
N ARG A 28 17.64 -9.54 -2.77
CA ARG A 28 16.73 -10.65 -2.42
C ARG A 28 15.47 -10.66 -3.28
N PHE A 29 14.88 -9.51 -3.49
CA PHE A 29 13.62 -9.40 -4.21
C PHE A 29 13.81 -9.69 -5.70
N LEU A 30 14.82 -9.12 -6.35
CA LEU A 30 15.19 -9.42 -7.74
C LEU A 30 15.54 -10.90 -7.94
N ALA A 31 16.32 -11.49 -7.04
CA ALA A 31 16.67 -12.91 -7.11
C ALA A 31 15.46 -13.85 -7.00
N SER A 32 14.36 -13.38 -6.40
CA SER A 32 13.10 -14.13 -6.30
C SER A 32 12.10 -13.86 -7.42
N GLY A 33 12.48 -13.08 -8.44
CA GLY A 33 11.61 -12.71 -9.56
C GLY A 33 10.88 -11.37 -9.40
N GLY A 34 11.21 -10.59 -8.37
CA GLY A 34 10.65 -9.26 -8.16
C GLY A 34 10.96 -8.32 -9.31
N TRP A 35 9.96 -7.58 -9.79
CA TRP A 35 10.11 -6.57 -10.82
C TRP A 35 9.54 -5.20 -10.43
N PHE A 36 8.50 -5.20 -9.58
CA PHE A 36 7.79 -4.00 -9.17
C PHE A 36 7.59 -3.95 -7.66
N ALA A 37 7.75 -2.77 -7.07
CA ALA A 37 7.51 -2.49 -5.66
C ALA A 37 6.61 -1.26 -5.51
N GLY A 38 5.45 -1.43 -4.89
CA GLY A 38 4.62 -0.33 -4.36
C GLY A 38 5.19 0.10 -3.01
N LEU A 39 6.09 1.09 -3.03
CA LEU A 39 6.80 1.55 -1.84
C LEU A 39 6.00 2.63 -1.11
N VAL A 40 5.58 2.32 0.10
CA VAL A 40 4.78 3.19 0.96
C VAL A 40 5.63 3.66 2.14
N ASN A 41 5.57 4.95 2.51
CA ASN A 41 6.33 5.40 3.67
C ASN A 41 5.82 4.76 4.97
N LEU A 42 6.73 4.52 5.89
CA LEU A 42 6.41 4.14 7.26
C LEU A 42 5.89 5.35 8.06
N THR A 43 5.38 5.10 9.25
CA THR A 43 5.06 6.14 10.22
C THR A 43 6.29 6.96 10.61
N SER A 44 6.11 8.22 10.96
CA SER A 44 7.20 9.17 11.28
C SER A 44 8.17 8.64 12.33
N TRP A 45 7.65 8.03 13.39
CA TRP A 45 8.47 7.49 14.47
C TRP A 45 9.32 6.28 14.06
N SER A 46 8.95 5.55 13.03
CA SER A 46 9.76 4.45 12.50
C SER A 46 11.09 4.96 11.93
N TYR A 47 11.08 6.17 11.41
CA TYR A 47 12.30 6.88 10.96
C TYR A 47 12.96 7.75 12.05
N GLY A 48 12.33 7.86 13.23
CA GLY A 48 12.78 8.75 14.29
C GLY A 48 12.46 10.24 14.04
N VAL A 49 11.54 10.53 13.13
CA VAL A 49 11.08 11.89 12.83
C VAL A 49 10.00 12.30 13.83
N LYS A 50 10.18 13.44 14.47
CA LYS A 50 9.17 14.04 15.35
C LYS A 50 8.29 14.99 14.52
N ILE A 51 6.98 14.89 14.71
CA ILE A 51 5.99 15.70 14.01
C ILE A 51 5.51 16.79 14.98
N ALA A 52 5.83 18.04 14.69
CA ALA A 52 5.28 19.24 15.33
C ALA A 52 4.32 19.96 14.36
N GLY A 53 4.54 19.87 13.06
CA GLY A 53 3.72 20.43 12.01
C GLY A 53 3.66 19.52 10.77
N ALA A 54 2.83 19.89 9.82
CA ALA A 54 2.66 19.10 8.58
C ALA A 54 3.94 19.06 7.72
N GLU A 55 4.73 20.10 7.76
CA GLU A 55 5.98 20.25 7.02
C GLU A 55 7.05 19.24 7.45
N ASP A 56 6.99 18.73 8.68
CA ASP A 56 7.92 17.71 9.17
C ASP A 56 7.78 16.38 8.41
N TYR A 57 6.63 16.12 7.79
CA TYR A 57 6.44 14.96 6.93
C TYR A 57 7.31 14.99 5.65
N GLU A 58 7.81 16.15 5.25
CA GLU A 58 8.75 16.21 4.11
C GLU A 58 10.00 15.33 4.34
N MET A 59 10.48 15.23 5.58
CA MET A 59 11.61 14.35 5.90
C MET A 59 11.21 12.87 5.69
N VAL A 60 10.02 12.47 6.13
CA VAL A 60 9.47 11.12 5.93
C VAL A 60 9.37 10.80 4.43
N TYR A 61 8.84 11.73 3.64
CA TYR A 61 8.65 11.55 2.20
C TYR A 61 9.99 11.47 1.46
N ARG A 62 10.95 12.33 1.79
CA ARG A 62 12.30 12.31 1.19
C ARG A 62 13.02 11.00 1.44
N LEU A 63 12.97 10.45 2.65
CA LEU A 63 13.57 9.15 2.98
C LEU A 63 12.99 8.04 2.08
N THR A 64 11.68 8.06 1.84
CA THR A 64 11.00 7.08 0.98
C THR A 64 11.35 7.28 -0.50
N LEU A 65 11.40 8.54 -0.97
CA LEU A 65 11.79 8.88 -2.35
C LEU A 65 13.24 8.50 -2.64
N ASP A 66 14.16 8.70 -1.70
CA ASP A 66 15.56 8.31 -1.84
C ASP A 66 15.72 6.79 -1.88
N ALA A 67 14.97 6.06 -1.04
CA ALA A 67 14.91 4.60 -1.10
C ALA A 67 14.37 4.12 -2.46
N ALA A 68 13.30 4.72 -2.97
CA ALA A 68 12.74 4.41 -4.28
C ALA A 68 13.74 4.66 -5.42
N ARG A 69 14.47 5.77 -5.38
CA ARG A 69 15.54 6.05 -6.35
C ARG A 69 16.59 4.96 -6.35
N ALA A 70 17.08 4.59 -5.17
CA ALA A 70 18.09 3.55 -5.03
C ALA A 70 17.58 2.15 -5.47
N LEU A 71 16.29 1.85 -5.35
CA LEU A 71 15.68 0.63 -5.90
C LEU A 71 15.63 0.67 -7.43
N ARG A 72 15.24 1.81 -8.03
CA ARG A 72 15.18 1.99 -9.49
C ARG A 72 16.55 1.87 -10.14
N GLU A 73 17.59 2.41 -9.51
CA GLU A 73 18.98 2.25 -9.96
C GLU A 73 19.45 0.79 -9.99
N ARG A 74 18.78 -0.08 -9.23
CA ARG A 74 19.01 -1.54 -9.21
C ARG A 74 18.12 -2.34 -10.14
N GLY A 75 17.27 -1.66 -10.92
CA GLY A 75 16.44 -2.27 -11.96
C GLY A 75 15.02 -2.61 -11.54
N LEU A 76 14.57 -2.24 -10.36
CA LEU A 76 13.16 -2.37 -9.97
C LEU A 76 12.31 -1.23 -10.56
N GLN A 77 11.10 -1.55 -11.00
CA GLN A 77 10.05 -0.53 -11.14
C GLN A 77 9.50 -0.21 -9.75
N VAL A 78 9.30 1.07 -9.45
CA VAL A 78 8.83 1.49 -8.13
C VAL A 78 7.76 2.56 -8.26
N ALA A 79 6.58 2.28 -7.73
CA ALA A 79 5.59 3.30 -7.43
C ALA A 79 5.79 3.79 -5.99
N VAL A 80 5.75 5.10 -5.79
CA VAL A 80 5.91 5.70 -4.45
C VAL A 80 4.58 6.23 -3.98
N ILE A 81 4.14 5.79 -2.81
CA ILE A 81 2.90 6.18 -2.16
C ILE A 81 3.24 6.95 -0.89
N LEU A 82 2.78 8.19 -0.78
CA LEU A 82 3.13 9.09 0.31
C LEU A 82 1.91 9.57 1.09
N GLY A 83 2.05 9.62 2.39
CA GLY A 83 1.04 10.17 3.29
C GLY A 83 1.19 9.71 4.74
N PRO A 84 0.60 10.42 5.70
CA PRO A 84 0.57 9.96 7.08
C PRO A 84 -0.44 8.82 7.27
N HIS A 85 -0.01 7.77 7.97
CA HIS A 85 -0.86 6.64 8.35
C HIS A 85 -1.92 7.05 9.39
N PRO A 86 -3.12 6.42 9.46
CA PRO A 86 -4.13 6.70 10.49
C PRO A 86 -3.62 6.61 11.93
N ALA A 87 -2.61 5.79 12.21
CA ALA A 87 -1.96 5.72 13.52
C ALA A 87 -1.29 7.04 13.95
N GLU A 88 -0.86 7.86 13.00
CA GLU A 88 -0.32 9.20 13.29
C GLU A 88 -1.38 10.08 13.94
N LEU A 89 -2.61 10.07 13.41
CA LEU A 89 -3.73 10.81 13.97
C LEU A 89 -4.08 10.31 15.37
N ALA A 90 -4.23 8.99 15.52
CA ALA A 90 -4.54 8.40 16.83
C ALA A 90 -3.49 8.79 17.88
N ARG A 91 -2.20 8.73 17.55
CA ARG A 91 -1.10 9.10 18.43
C ARG A 91 -1.10 10.59 18.80
N LEU A 92 -1.43 11.47 17.86
CA LEU A 92 -1.58 12.90 18.15
C LEU A 92 -2.71 13.14 19.16
N VAL A 93 -3.85 12.47 18.99
CA VAL A 93 -4.98 12.58 19.92
C VAL A 93 -4.61 12.02 21.29
N GLU A 94 -3.95 10.88 21.37
CA GLU A 94 -3.44 10.30 22.61
C GLU A 94 -2.45 11.24 23.33
N SER A 95 -1.70 12.05 22.60
CA SER A 95 -0.78 13.06 23.16
C SER A 95 -1.47 14.35 23.60
N GLY A 96 -2.80 14.46 23.48
CA GLY A 96 -3.61 15.61 23.90
C GLY A 96 -3.93 16.62 22.80
N VAL A 97 -3.59 16.35 21.54
CA VAL A 97 -4.04 17.17 20.41
C VAL A 97 -5.51 16.84 20.11
N SER A 98 -6.35 17.87 19.93
CA SER A 98 -7.75 17.61 19.56
C SER A 98 -7.84 16.89 18.20
N ALA A 99 -8.83 16.00 18.04
CA ALA A 99 -9.03 15.22 16.81
C ALA A 99 -9.16 16.14 15.57
N ALA A 100 -9.83 17.28 15.70
CA ALA A 100 -9.94 18.26 14.62
C ALA A 100 -8.58 18.88 14.20
N LYS A 101 -7.73 19.22 15.18
CA LYS A 101 -6.37 19.72 14.88
C LYS A 101 -5.49 18.64 14.26
N ALA A 102 -5.57 17.42 14.78
CA ALA A 102 -4.85 16.27 14.22
C ALA A 102 -5.29 16.00 12.77
N ALA A 103 -6.59 16.02 12.48
CA ALA A 103 -7.11 15.89 11.12
C ALA A 103 -6.61 16.99 10.19
N SER A 104 -6.64 18.26 10.63
CA SER A 104 -6.13 19.40 9.84
C SER A 104 -4.63 19.25 9.53
N LEU A 105 -3.84 18.79 10.50
CA LEU A 105 -2.41 18.54 10.31
C LEU A 105 -2.17 17.44 9.27
N LEU A 106 -2.87 16.30 9.39
CA LEU A 106 -2.72 15.21 8.44
C LEU A 106 -3.23 15.59 7.04
N ALA A 107 -4.34 16.30 6.93
CA ALA A 107 -4.84 16.79 5.64
C ALA A 107 -3.79 17.68 4.96
N ARG A 108 -3.15 18.59 5.69
CA ARG A 108 -2.05 19.42 5.18
C ARG A 108 -0.85 18.60 4.77
N ALA A 109 -0.48 17.56 5.52
CA ALA A 109 0.59 16.65 5.15
C ALA A 109 0.28 15.90 3.85
N TYR A 110 -0.98 15.52 3.61
CA TYR A 110 -1.43 14.96 2.32
C TYR A 110 -1.37 15.97 1.18
N GLU A 111 -1.64 17.25 1.41
CA GLU A 111 -1.43 18.30 0.39
C GLU A 111 0.05 18.44 0.01
N ILE A 112 0.97 18.31 0.97
CA ILE A 112 2.41 18.26 0.69
C ILE A 112 2.73 17.01 -0.13
N ALA A 113 2.22 15.84 0.23
CA ALA A 113 2.38 14.60 -0.54
C ALA A 113 1.84 14.74 -1.98
N ALA A 114 0.66 15.35 -2.15
CA ALA A 114 0.07 15.67 -3.44
C ALA A 114 0.98 16.58 -4.30
N GLY A 115 1.75 17.46 -3.67
CA GLY A 115 2.80 18.26 -4.33
C GLY A 115 3.87 17.37 -5.00
N TYR A 116 4.29 16.29 -4.36
CA TYR A 116 5.22 15.32 -4.95
C TYR A 116 4.58 14.55 -6.11
N VAL A 117 3.29 14.21 -6.01
CA VAL A 117 2.55 13.56 -7.11
C VAL A 117 2.46 14.51 -8.31
N ARG A 118 2.13 15.80 -8.12
CA ARG A 118 2.07 16.80 -9.20
C ARG A 118 3.39 16.96 -9.94
N ARG A 119 4.52 16.81 -9.26
CA ARG A 119 5.86 16.88 -9.87
C ARG A 119 6.31 15.56 -10.51
N GLY A 120 5.50 14.49 -10.43
CA GLY A 120 5.85 13.16 -10.92
C GLY A 120 6.91 12.43 -10.09
N GLU A 121 7.17 12.89 -8.87
CA GLU A 121 8.12 12.27 -7.94
C GLU A 121 7.48 11.10 -7.17
N ALA A 122 6.18 11.18 -6.89
CA ALA A 122 5.38 10.12 -6.29
C ALA A 122 4.25 9.68 -7.22
N SER A 123 3.75 8.46 -7.02
CA SER A 123 2.72 7.82 -7.84
C SER A 123 1.32 7.92 -7.22
N GLY A 124 1.24 8.16 -5.92
CA GLY A 124 -0.04 8.18 -5.23
C GLY A 124 0.05 8.60 -3.77
N LEU A 125 -1.09 8.53 -3.11
CA LEU A 125 -1.31 8.96 -1.74
C LEU A 125 -1.69 7.77 -0.84
N GLY A 126 -1.21 7.73 0.38
CA GLY A 126 -1.51 6.67 1.34
C GLY A 126 -0.41 6.50 2.40
N GLU A 127 -0.70 5.73 3.42
CA GLU A 127 -1.96 5.00 3.66
C GLU A 127 -3.01 5.93 4.29
N ALA A 128 -4.08 6.18 3.56
CA ALA A 128 -5.20 6.94 4.07
C ALA A 128 -6.31 6.01 4.57
N GLY A 129 -7.09 6.43 5.52
CA GLY A 129 -8.22 5.65 6.00
C GLY A 129 -8.38 5.64 7.50
N ARG A 130 -8.66 4.46 8.08
CA ARG A 130 -9.08 4.31 9.47
C ARG A 130 -8.20 3.32 10.24
N PRO A 131 -8.13 3.44 11.58
CA PRO A 131 -7.53 2.41 12.42
C PRO A 131 -8.19 1.04 12.19
N HIS A 132 -7.40 -0.03 12.08
CA HIS A 132 -7.89 -1.40 12.05
C HIS A 132 -8.03 -2.02 13.46
N TRP A 133 -7.80 -1.22 14.49
CA TRP A 133 -7.96 -1.56 15.90
C TRP A 133 -9.09 -0.72 16.52
N PRO A 134 -9.65 -1.11 17.69
CA PRO A 134 -10.63 -0.30 18.40
C PRO A 134 -10.06 1.09 18.72
N ALA A 135 -10.72 2.13 18.26
CA ALA A 135 -10.35 3.52 18.48
C ALA A 135 -11.57 4.35 18.90
N PRO A 136 -11.39 5.47 19.64
CA PRO A 136 -12.47 6.39 19.95
C PRO A 136 -13.20 6.87 18.69
N ARG A 137 -14.50 7.06 18.80
CA ARG A 137 -15.34 7.51 17.67
C ARG A 137 -14.81 8.80 17.02
N GLU A 138 -14.39 9.75 17.84
CA GLU A 138 -13.83 11.02 17.36
C GLU A 138 -12.56 10.82 16.49
N VAL A 139 -11.72 9.82 16.81
CA VAL A 139 -10.54 9.47 16.02
C VAL A 139 -10.96 8.89 14.66
N VAL A 140 -11.95 7.99 14.64
CA VAL A 140 -12.47 7.40 13.41
C VAL A 140 -13.10 8.47 12.52
N GLU A 141 -13.90 9.37 13.07
CA GLU A 141 -14.53 10.48 12.34
C GLU A 141 -13.46 11.44 11.76
N ALA A 142 -12.44 11.76 12.54
CA ALA A 142 -11.32 12.60 12.10
C ALA A 142 -10.52 11.92 10.96
N CYS A 143 -10.26 10.62 11.08
CA CYS A 143 -9.62 9.84 10.01
C CYS A 143 -10.47 9.82 8.73
N ASN A 144 -11.79 9.68 8.84
CA ASN A 144 -12.70 9.75 7.70
C ASN A 144 -12.69 11.12 7.02
N ALA A 145 -12.60 12.21 7.78
CA ALA A 145 -12.48 13.55 7.21
C ALA A 145 -11.17 13.74 6.42
N VAL A 146 -10.06 13.19 6.94
CA VAL A 146 -8.78 13.15 6.20
C VAL A 146 -8.91 12.31 4.93
N LEU A 147 -9.53 11.13 5.02
CA LEU A 147 -9.76 10.26 3.87
C LEU A 147 -10.57 10.96 2.78
N ASP A 148 -11.65 11.65 3.13
CA ASP A 148 -12.46 12.38 2.17
C ASP A 148 -11.63 13.46 1.43
N ARG A 149 -10.71 14.15 2.13
CA ARG A 149 -9.77 15.09 1.49
C ARG A 149 -8.77 14.39 0.57
N VAL A 150 -8.27 13.23 0.96
CA VAL A 150 -7.37 12.42 0.11
C VAL A 150 -8.05 11.97 -1.18
N ILE A 151 -9.32 11.56 -1.10
CA ILE A 151 -10.11 11.20 -2.30
C ILE A 151 -10.30 12.41 -3.23
N GLU A 152 -10.53 13.60 -2.69
CA GLU A 152 -10.60 14.83 -3.51
C GLU A 152 -9.27 15.11 -4.22
N LEU A 153 -8.14 15.02 -3.51
CA LEU A 153 -6.80 15.16 -4.10
C LEU A 153 -6.53 14.10 -5.18
N ALA A 154 -6.96 12.86 -4.94
CA ALA A 154 -6.80 11.78 -5.90
C ALA A 154 -7.62 12.01 -7.19
N LEU A 155 -8.82 12.57 -7.09
CA LEU A 155 -9.62 12.96 -8.24
C LEU A 155 -8.97 14.10 -9.03
N GLU A 156 -8.42 15.12 -8.35
CA GLU A 156 -7.70 16.22 -8.98
C GLU A 156 -6.45 15.75 -9.75
N LEU A 157 -5.75 14.75 -9.23
CA LEU A 157 -4.44 14.30 -9.72
C LEU A 157 -4.51 13.03 -10.58
N ASP A 158 -5.67 12.38 -10.65
CA ASP A 158 -5.84 11.03 -11.24
C ASP A 158 -4.77 10.03 -10.74
N CYS A 159 -4.46 10.08 -9.45
CA CYS A 159 -3.41 9.26 -8.85
C CYS A 159 -3.96 8.06 -8.06
N VAL A 160 -3.06 7.12 -7.74
CA VAL A 160 -3.39 5.95 -6.92
C VAL A 160 -3.58 6.37 -5.46
N VAL A 161 -4.51 5.72 -4.77
CA VAL A 161 -4.67 5.84 -3.30
C VAL A 161 -4.56 4.47 -2.67
N HIS A 162 -3.76 4.33 -1.62
CA HIS A 162 -3.78 3.14 -0.78
C HIS A 162 -4.60 3.41 0.48
N LEU A 163 -5.67 2.62 0.65
CA LEU A 163 -6.55 2.69 1.80
C LEU A 163 -6.18 1.68 2.87
N HIS A 164 -6.10 2.17 4.10
CA HIS A 164 -5.98 1.36 5.31
C HIS A 164 -7.31 1.36 6.06
N ALA A 165 -7.85 0.20 6.39
CA ALA A 165 -9.12 0.09 7.11
C ALA A 165 -9.20 -1.19 7.94
N GLU A 166 -10.20 -1.26 8.79
CA GLU A 166 -10.58 -2.49 9.50
C GLU A 166 -11.01 -3.59 8.53
N ARG A 167 -10.85 -4.84 8.94
CA ARG A 167 -11.33 -6.03 8.22
C ARG A 167 -12.76 -6.36 8.63
N GLY A 168 -13.71 -5.56 8.17
CA GLY A 168 -15.14 -5.67 8.48
C GLY A 168 -15.99 -6.27 7.35
N GLY A 169 -15.34 -6.96 6.41
CA GLY A 169 -16.03 -7.62 5.30
C GLY A 169 -16.77 -6.64 4.38
N LYS A 170 -17.97 -7.03 3.93
CA LYS A 170 -18.77 -6.21 3.01
C LYS A 170 -19.13 -4.83 3.56
N ASN A 171 -19.37 -4.71 4.85
CA ASN A 171 -19.71 -3.40 5.46
C ASN A 171 -18.59 -2.37 5.30
N THR A 172 -17.34 -2.78 5.51
CA THR A 172 -16.17 -1.92 5.28
C THR A 172 -16.03 -1.56 3.80
N VAL A 173 -16.21 -2.54 2.91
CA VAL A 173 -16.17 -2.29 1.46
C VAL A 173 -17.25 -1.30 1.03
N ASP A 174 -18.49 -1.47 1.47
CA ASP A 174 -19.60 -0.59 1.11
C ASP A 174 -19.38 0.85 1.62
N ASP A 175 -18.92 1.02 2.87
CA ASP A 175 -18.66 2.34 3.43
C ASP A 175 -17.49 3.05 2.71
N LEU A 176 -16.40 2.34 2.41
CA LEU A 176 -15.29 2.91 1.65
C LEU A 176 -15.70 3.25 0.22
N ALA A 177 -16.45 2.36 -0.44
CA ALA A 177 -16.94 2.57 -1.80
C ALA A 177 -17.83 3.82 -1.90
N ALA A 178 -18.66 4.08 -0.90
CA ALA A 178 -19.50 5.27 -0.84
C ALA A 178 -18.68 6.58 -0.80
N ARG A 179 -17.42 6.54 -0.35
CA ARG A 179 -16.52 7.69 -0.27
C ARG A 179 -15.73 7.96 -1.55
N LEU A 180 -15.71 7.05 -2.53
CA LEU A 180 -14.85 7.16 -3.71
C LEU A 180 -15.16 8.35 -4.61
N LYS A 181 -16.41 8.84 -4.61
CA LYS A 181 -16.85 10.01 -5.43
C LYS A 181 -16.43 9.93 -6.90
N GLY A 182 -16.19 8.70 -7.43
CA GLY A 182 -15.74 8.46 -8.81
C GLY A 182 -14.24 8.25 -8.97
N ALA A 183 -13.44 8.29 -7.92
CA ALA A 183 -12.04 7.90 -7.97
C ALA A 183 -11.90 6.41 -8.35
N ARG A 184 -10.98 6.08 -9.27
CA ARG A 184 -10.90 4.74 -9.88
C ARG A 184 -9.67 3.92 -9.47
N LYS A 185 -8.60 4.59 -9.03
CA LYS A 185 -7.32 3.97 -8.69
C LYS A 185 -7.18 3.83 -7.18
N VAL A 186 -8.24 3.37 -6.51
CA VAL A 186 -8.28 3.29 -5.04
C VAL A 186 -8.09 1.85 -4.61
N VAL A 187 -6.92 1.60 -4.03
CA VAL A 187 -6.46 0.29 -3.57
C VAL A 187 -6.94 0.06 -2.14
N LEU A 188 -7.67 -1.02 -1.92
CA LEU A 188 -7.97 -1.51 -0.58
C LEU A 188 -6.81 -2.40 -0.13
N HIS A 189 -5.90 -1.86 0.64
CA HIS A 189 -4.80 -2.55 1.30
C HIS A 189 -5.34 -3.52 2.38
N HIS A 190 -4.67 -4.63 2.61
CA HIS A 190 -5.14 -5.73 3.48
C HIS A 190 -6.52 -6.29 3.11
N ALA A 191 -6.87 -6.26 1.84
CA ALA A 191 -8.15 -6.79 1.38
C ALA A 191 -8.32 -8.27 1.77
N GLU A 192 -9.48 -8.59 2.34
CA GLU A 192 -9.84 -9.98 2.62
C GLU A 192 -10.12 -10.71 1.31
N GLY A 193 -9.37 -11.79 1.04
CA GLY A 193 -9.48 -12.53 -0.22
C GLY A 193 -10.89 -12.96 -0.55
N VAL A 194 -11.68 -13.36 0.45
CA VAL A 194 -13.08 -13.76 0.28
C VAL A 194 -13.98 -12.64 -0.24
N TYR A 195 -13.63 -11.38 -0.04
CA TYR A 195 -14.37 -10.20 -0.49
C TYR A 195 -13.72 -9.47 -1.66
N ALA A 196 -12.62 -10.00 -2.23
CA ALA A 196 -11.90 -9.33 -3.30
C ALA A 196 -12.79 -9.07 -4.53
N GLY A 197 -13.56 -10.06 -4.99
CA GLY A 197 -14.53 -9.88 -6.08
C GLY A 197 -15.58 -8.81 -5.76
N TYR A 198 -16.09 -8.81 -4.55
CA TYR A 198 -17.06 -7.79 -4.11
C TYR A 198 -16.47 -6.38 -4.07
N ALA A 199 -15.23 -6.24 -3.60
CA ALA A 199 -14.55 -4.94 -3.60
C ALA A 199 -14.34 -4.41 -5.03
N LEU A 200 -13.99 -5.29 -5.99
CA LEU A 200 -13.91 -4.94 -7.41
C LEU A 200 -15.25 -4.43 -7.98
N GLU A 201 -16.34 -5.13 -7.70
CA GLU A 201 -17.70 -4.71 -8.12
C GLU A 201 -18.07 -3.33 -7.58
N LYS A 202 -17.53 -2.96 -6.43
CA LYS A 202 -17.73 -1.65 -5.79
C LYS A 202 -16.74 -0.57 -6.22
N GLY A 203 -15.82 -0.88 -7.14
CA GLY A 203 -14.87 0.09 -7.69
C GLY A 203 -13.58 0.26 -6.89
N LEU A 204 -13.31 -0.62 -5.92
CA LEU A 204 -12.04 -0.69 -5.20
C LEU A 204 -11.12 -1.71 -5.89
N VAL A 205 -9.81 -1.45 -5.88
CA VAL A 205 -8.78 -2.42 -6.30
C VAL A 205 -8.30 -3.19 -5.08
N PRO A 206 -8.64 -4.48 -4.93
CA PRO A 206 -8.18 -5.24 -3.77
C PRO A 206 -6.68 -5.52 -3.86
N SER A 207 -5.94 -5.21 -2.79
CA SER A 207 -4.57 -5.64 -2.59
C SER A 207 -4.57 -6.72 -1.51
N VAL A 208 -4.39 -7.96 -1.95
CA VAL A 208 -4.60 -9.16 -1.12
C VAL A 208 -3.26 -9.61 -0.54
N PRO A 209 -3.17 -9.82 0.79
CA PRO A 209 -1.96 -10.37 1.39
C PRO A 209 -1.52 -11.67 0.69
N ALA A 210 -0.24 -11.76 0.32
CA ALA A 210 0.30 -12.85 -0.51
C ALA A 210 0.43 -14.19 0.24
N ARG A 211 -0.64 -14.59 0.92
CA ARG A 211 -0.80 -15.88 1.63
C ARG A 211 -1.67 -16.83 0.83
N GLU A 212 -1.32 -18.11 0.81
CA GLU A 212 -2.05 -19.12 0.01
C GLU A 212 -3.56 -19.08 0.24
N GLY A 213 -4.01 -18.99 1.49
CA GLY A 213 -5.43 -18.96 1.84
C GLY A 213 -6.18 -17.75 1.29
N GLU A 214 -5.56 -16.56 1.40
CA GLU A 214 -6.13 -15.30 0.90
C GLU A 214 -6.21 -15.30 -0.63
N ILE A 215 -5.12 -15.71 -1.32
CA ILE A 215 -5.10 -15.82 -2.78
C ILE A 215 -6.12 -16.84 -3.26
N THR A 216 -6.17 -18.03 -2.63
CA THR A 216 -7.13 -19.08 -2.98
C THR A 216 -8.58 -18.62 -2.82
N ALA A 217 -8.87 -17.80 -1.83
CA ALA A 217 -10.18 -17.20 -1.66
C ALA A 217 -10.47 -16.13 -2.72
N ALA A 218 -9.49 -15.28 -3.02
CA ALA A 218 -9.64 -14.16 -3.95
C ALA A 218 -9.91 -14.62 -5.39
N VAL A 219 -9.20 -15.63 -5.87
CA VAL A 219 -9.35 -16.12 -7.26
C VAL A 219 -10.75 -16.68 -7.57
N LYS A 220 -11.55 -17.03 -6.55
CA LYS A 220 -12.95 -17.43 -6.73
C LYS A 220 -13.81 -16.26 -7.24
N GLY A 221 -13.44 -15.04 -6.96
CA GLY A 221 -14.07 -13.80 -7.44
C GLY A 221 -13.43 -13.24 -8.71
N GLY A 222 -12.49 -13.97 -9.34
CA GLY A 222 -11.74 -13.53 -10.51
C GLY A 222 -10.33 -13.04 -10.18
N CYS A 223 -9.55 -12.68 -11.22
CA CYS A 223 -8.14 -12.31 -11.10
C CYS A 223 -7.89 -10.79 -11.22
N GLY A 224 -8.89 -9.96 -10.94
CA GLY A 224 -8.79 -8.50 -11.04
C GLY A 224 -8.15 -7.80 -9.82
N PHE A 225 -7.48 -8.53 -8.95
CA PHE A 225 -6.79 -8.03 -7.75
C PHE A 225 -5.28 -7.98 -7.92
N VAL A 226 -4.61 -7.27 -7.06
CA VAL A 226 -3.15 -7.29 -6.89
C VAL A 226 -2.79 -7.96 -5.57
N VAL A 227 -1.53 -8.33 -5.39
CA VAL A 227 -1.06 -8.89 -4.11
C VAL A 227 -0.04 -7.99 -3.45
N GLU A 228 0.08 -8.17 -2.15
CA GLU A 228 1.01 -7.44 -1.32
C GLU A 228 1.73 -8.32 -0.32
N SER A 229 2.93 -7.93 0.04
CA SER A 229 3.64 -8.51 1.19
C SER A 229 3.29 -7.81 2.49
N ASP A 230 3.00 -6.53 2.42
CA ASP A 230 3.00 -5.61 3.56
C ASP A 230 4.25 -5.78 4.42
N PHE A 231 5.38 -5.90 3.74
CA PHE A 231 6.67 -6.08 4.40
C PHE A 231 7.00 -4.81 5.21
N LEU A 232 7.14 -5.01 6.50
CA LEU A 232 7.65 -3.98 7.40
C LEU A 232 9.13 -4.22 7.62
N ASP A 233 9.98 -3.34 7.08
CA ASP A 233 11.41 -3.36 7.30
C ASP A 233 11.75 -2.79 8.69
N ASP A 234 11.25 -3.47 9.72
CA ASP A 234 11.43 -3.11 11.12
C ASP A 234 12.06 -4.29 11.88
N PRO A 235 13.35 -4.19 12.27
CA PRO A 235 14.02 -5.25 13.00
C PRO A 235 13.37 -5.62 14.34
N ALA A 236 12.60 -4.69 14.94
CA ALA A 236 11.86 -4.92 16.18
C ALA A 236 10.58 -5.76 15.96
N ARG A 237 10.13 -5.89 14.71
CA ARG A 237 8.93 -6.66 14.33
C ARG A 237 9.20 -7.54 13.10
N PRO A 238 10.19 -8.45 13.16
CA PRO A 238 10.55 -9.28 12.02
C PRO A 238 9.40 -10.21 11.65
N GLY A 239 9.11 -10.31 10.35
CA GLY A 239 8.09 -11.21 9.82
C GLY A 239 6.65 -10.74 10.05
N ALA A 240 6.43 -9.44 10.16
CA ALA A 240 5.12 -8.84 10.45
C ALA A 240 4.00 -9.30 9.52
N VAL A 241 4.22 -9.53 8.22
CA VAL A 241 3.19 -10.03 7.29
C VAL A 241 3.71 -11.14 6.36
N VAL A 242 4.31 -10.80 5.22
CA VAL A 242 4.85 -11.76 4.24
C VAL A 242 6.23 -11.28 3.80
N ALA A 243 7.17 -12.20 3.60
CA ALA A 243 8.45 -11.85 3.00
C ALA A 243 8.27 -11.66 1.48
N PRO A 244 8.63 -10.50 0.89
CA PRO A 244 8.45 -10.23 -0.54
C PRO A 244 9.05 -11.32 -1.44
N TRP A 245 10.20 -11.82 -1.09
CA TRP A 245 10.90 -12.91 -1.78
C TRP A 245 10.25 -14.30 -1.64
N SER A 246 9.16 -14.43 -0.88
CA SER A 246 8.38 -15.67 -0.79
C SER A 246 7.19 -15.71 -1.74
N ILE A 247 6.77 -14.59 -2.32
CA ILE A 247 5.57 -14.46 -3.16
C ILE A 247 5.67 -15.38 -4.39
N SER A 248 6.81 -15.37 -5.10
CA SER A 248 7.04 -16.23 -6.26
C SER A 248 6.80 -17.70 -5.94
N ARG A 249 7.34 -18.17 -4.81
CA ARG A 249 7.18 -19.56 -4.35
C ARG A 249 5.73 -19.90 -4.01
N THR A 250 5.01 -18.93 -3.39
CA THR A 250 3.58 -19.10 -3.08
C THR A 250 2.78 -19.30 -4.36
N PHE A 251 2.97 -18.45 -5.37
CA PHE A 251 2.29 -18.58 -6.66
C PHE A 251 2.70 -19.87 -7.40
N ALA A 252 3.97 -20.23 -7.41
CA ALA A 252 4.43 -21.47 -8.02
C ALA A 252 3.75 -22.72 -7.41
N ARG A 253 3.54 -22.75 -6.08
CA ARG A 253 2.79 -23.81 -5.40
C ARG A 253 1.32 -23.81 -5.79
N LEU A 254 0.67 -22.65 -5.86
CA LEU A 254 -0.73 -22.54 -6.25
C LEU A 254 -0.96 -22.99 -7.69
N ILE A 255 -0.03 -22.66 -8.61
CA ILE A 255 -0.05 -23.14 -10.00
C ILE A 255 0.11 -24.67 -10.02
N SER A 256 1.09 -25.23 -9.33
CA SER A 256 1.34 -26.67 -9.32
C SER A 256 0.18 -27.49 -8.74
N ARG A 257 -0.63 -26.88 -7.90
CA ARG A 257 -1.84 -27.47 -7.29
C ARG A 257 -3.11 -27.21 -8.12
N GLY A 258 -3.01 -26.52 -9.25
CA GLY A 258 -4.16 -26.19 -10.10
C GLY A 258 -5.15 -25.21 -9.50
N VAL A 259 -4.75 -24.42 -8.48
CA VAL A 259 -5.60 -23.40 -7.87
C VAL A 259 -5.74 -22.19 -8.81
N LEU A 260 -4.67 -21.87 -9.54
CA LEU A 260 -4.64 -20.86 -10.58
C LEU A 260 -3.71 -21.31 -11.73
N SER A 261 -3.93 -20.75 -12.91
CA SER A 261 -3.08 -20.97 -14.07
C SER A 261 -1.87 -20.01 -14.07
N SER A 262 -0.89 -20.27 -14.93
CA SER A 262 0.22 -19.33 -15.16
C SER A 262 -0.28 -18.00 -15.72
N SER A 263 -1.33 -18.01 -16.53
CA SER A 263 -1.97 -16.79 -17.05
C SER A 263 -2.65 -15.98 -15.94
N ASP A 264 -3.30 -16.65 -14.99
CA ASP A 264 -3.89 -15.98 -13.82
C ASP A 264 -2.80 -15.32 -12.96
N ALA A 265 -1.68 -16.04 -12.75
CA ALA A 265 -0.54 -15.50 -12.02
C ALA A 265 0.05 -14.27 -12.73
N GLU A 266 0.23 -14.32 -14.05
CA GLU A 266 0.68 -13.16 -14.83
C GLU A 266 -0.31 -12.00 -14.72
N ARG A 267 -1.61 -12.26 -14.80
CA ARG A 267 -2.64 -11.22 -14.63
C ARG A 267 -2.51 -10.52 -13.29
N ILE A 268 -2.42 -11.28 -12.19
CA ILE A 268 -2.38 -10.77 -10.82
C ILE A 268 -1.06 -10.04 -10.51
N LEU A 269 0.07 -10.64 -10.91
CA LEU A 269 1.41 -10.19 -10.51
C LEU A 269 2.03 -9.17 -11.46
N VAL A 270 1.50 -9.05 -12.68
CA VAL A 270 2.06 -8.17 -13.72
C VAL A 270 0.98 -7.24 -14.29
N ARG A 271 -0.01 -7.77 -15.02
CA ARG A 271 -0.92 -6.95 -15.82
C ARG A 271 -1.77 -5.98 -15.01
N ASN A 272 -2.30 -6.42 -13.87
CA ASN A 272 -3.09 -5.54 -13.01
C ASN A 272 -2.25 -4.39 -12.44
N ILE A 273 -0.96 -4.63 -12.18
CA ILE A 273 -0.02 -3.59 -11.72
C ILE A 273 0.31 -2.63 -12.86
N GLU A 274 0.57 -3.14 -14.07
CA GLU A 274 0.80 -2.31 -15.25
C GLU A 274 -0.37 -1.37 -15.51
N GLU A 275 -1.60 -1.89 -15.45
CA GLU A 275 -2.83 -1.12 -15.65
C GLU A 275 -3.05 -0.08 -14.54
N LEU A 276 -2.79 -0.45 -13.27
CA LEU A 276 -3.01 0.42 -12.12
C LEU A 276 -2.04 1.62 -12.10
N TYR A 277 -0.77 1.37 -12.40
CA TYR A 277 0.30 2.37 -12.27
C TYR A 277 0.78 2.96 -13.59
N GLY A 278 0.33 2.45 -14.74
CA GLY A 278 0.79 2.90 -16.05
C GLY A 278 2.28 2.59 -16.30
N VAL A 279 2.75 1.48 -15.80
CA VAL A 279 4.15 1.01 -15.94
C VAL A 279 4.21 -0.25 -16.79
N GLU A 280 5.39 -0.59 -17.30
CA GLU A 280 5.61 -1.82 -18.07
C GLU A 280 6.63 -2.73 -17.37
N CYS A 281 6.33 -4.03 -17.31
CA CYS A 281 7.28 -5.05 -16.90
C CYS A 281 8.26 -5.29 -18.03
N LYS A 282 9.44 -4.66 -17.95
CA LYS A 282 10.50 -4.90 -18.92
C LYS A 282 11.05 -6.33 -18.77
N LEU A 283 11.10 -7.03 -19.87
CA LEU A 283 11.63 -8.41 -19.97
C LEU A 283 13.13 -8.45 -19.73
#